data_4413a7bcf7c74fabcd5b75852a6ce7b0
#
_entry.id   4413a7bcf7c74fabcd5b75852a6ce7b0
#
_cell.length_a   1.000
_cell.length_b   1.000
_cell.length_c   1.000
_cell.angle_alpha   90.00
_cell.angle_beta   90.00
_cell.angle_gamma   90.00
#
_symmetry.space_group_name_H-M   'P 1'
#
loop_
_entity.id
_entity.type
_entity.pdbx_description
1 polymer ?
#
loop_
_entity_poly.entity_id
_entity_poly.type
_entity_poly.pdbx_seq_one_letter_code
_entity_poly.pdbx_strand_id
1 'polypeptide(L)'
;MPLDRYMSLCLGHPQHGYYMTRDPFGAMGDFTTSSEISQVFGEMIGVWCVNAWMSLGSPSPFALVEFGPGRGTLMADLLRAANASTEFMLAVEVHMVEMSPVLQKLQREKLDAYVTWHDSIDTLPNMPTLFVANEFFDALPVKQFEIQIGRAHV
;
A
#
# COMPACT_ATOMS: atom_id res chain seq x y z
N MET A 1 -10.42 -9.70 25.20
CA MET A 1 -10.47 -9.71 23.71
C MET A 1 -9.04 -9.79 23.21
N PRO A 2 -8.72 -10.67 22.25
CA PRO A 2 -7.38 -10.74 21.65
C PRO A 2 -7.00 -9.43 20.96
N LEU A 3 -5.68 -9.13 20.88
CA LEU A 3 -5.18 -7.87 20.33
C LEU A 3 -5.52 -7.70 18.85
N ASP A 4 -5.39 -8.76 18.06
CA ASP A 4 -5.73 -8.77 16.64
C ASP A 4 -7.18 -8.35 16.39
N ARG A 5 -8.12 -8.88 17.20
CA ARG A 5 -9.53 -8.49 17.11
C ARG A 5 -9.77 -7.04 17.54
N TYR A 6 -9.07 -6.59 18.58
CA TYR A 6 -9.16 -5.20 19.03
C TYR A 6 -8.70 -4.25 17.92
N MET A 7 -7.52 -4.51 17.34
CA MET A 7 -6.98 -3.71 16.22
C MET A 7 -7.92 -3.72 15.01
N SER A 8 -8.45 -4.90 14.62
CA SER A 8 -9.39 -5.01 13.50
C SER A 8 -10.63 -4.13 13.69
N LEU A 9 -11.17 -4.08 14.91
CA LEU A 9 -12.34 -3.25 15.22
C LEU A 9 -11.99 -1.75 15.26
N CYS A 10 -10.89 -1.38 15.90
CA CYS A 10 -10.50 0.01 16.02
C CYS A 10 -10.09 0.64 14.69
N LEU A 11 -9.39 -0.11 13.83
CA LEU A 11 -8.79 0.41 12.62
C LEU A 11 -9.66 0.18 11.38
N GLY A 12 -10.25 -1.02 11.23
CA GLY A 12 -10.92 -1.46 10.01
C GLY A 12 -12.44 -1.69 10.11
N HIS A 13 -13.11 -1.35 11.23
CA HIS A 13 -14.56 -1.54 11.34
C HIS A 13 -15.29 -0.66 10.29
N PRO A 14 -16.20 -1.22 9.45
CA PRO A 14 -16.78 -0.49 8.32
C PRO A 14 -17.43 0.86 8.67
N GLN A 15 -18.05 0.97 9.84
CA GLN A 15 -18.76 2.18 10.28
C GLN A 15 -18.00 3.04 11.31
N HIS A 16 -17.03 2.46 12.02
CA HIS A 16 -16.38 3.10 13.17
C HIS A 16 -14.85 3.01 13.13
N GLY A 17 -14.29 2.26 12.17
CA GLY A 17 -12.84 2.09 12.03
C GLY A 17 -12.14 3.40 11.71
N TYR A 18 -10.99 3.56 12.31
CA TYR A 18 -10.18 4.78 12.19
C TYR A 18 -9.89 5.15 10.74
N TYR A 19 -9.46 4.18 9.92
CA TYR A 19 -9.16 4.40 8.51
C TYR A 19 -10.38 4.41 7.58
N MET A 20 -11.53 3.92 8.06
CA MET A 20 -12.73 3.75 7.23
C MET A 20 -13.58 5.02 7.13
N THR A 21 -13.46 5.94 8.09
CA THR A 21 -14.40 7.04 8.27
C THR A 21 -13.82 8.41 8.00
N ARG A 22 -12.50 8.54 7.92
CA ARG A 22 -11.80 9.81 7.73
C ARG A 22 -10.47 9.65 7.00
N ASP A 23 -9.92 10.77 6.55
CA ASP A 23 -8.54 10.87 6.08
C ASP A 23 -7.63 11.22 7.28
N PRO A 24 -6.75 10.29 7.71
CA PRO A 24 -5.86 10.52 8.85
C PRO A 24 -4.52 11.17 8.46
N PHE A 25 -4.28 11.44 7.18
CA PHE A 25 -2.99 11.87 6.67
C PHE A 25 -2.91 13.38 6.40
N GLY A 26 -1.65 13.90 6.33
CA GLY A 26 -1.33 15.26 5.96
C GLY A 26 -1.41 16.25 7.11
N ALA A 27 -1.22 17.56 6.80
CA ALA A 27 -1.06 18.63 7.79
C ALA A 27 -2.26 18.83 8.74
N MET A 28 -3.45 18.36 8.37
CA MET A 28 -4.67 18.39 9.18
C MET A 28 -5.04 17.01 9.73
N GLY A 29 -4.25 15.99 9.44
CA GLY A 29 -4.44 14.62 9.92
C GLY A 29 -3.56 14.31 11.14
N ASP A 30 -3.67 13.07 11.61
CA ASP A 30 -2.93 12.59 12.77
C ASP A 30 -1.51 12.10 12.39
N PHE A 31 -1.26 11.85 11.08
CA PHE A 31 0.00 11.29 10.56
C PHE A 31 0.56 12.10 9.40
N THR A 32 1.89 12.24 9.40
CA THR A 32 2.66 12.76 8.25
C THR A 32 3.67 11.69 7.87
N THR A 33 3.41 10.98 6.77
CA THR A 33 4.27 9.90 6.27
C THR A 33 5.40 10.43 5.39
N SER A 34 6.42 9.60 5.13
CA SER A 34 7.58 9.98 4.31
C SER A 34 7.19 10.50 2.93
N SER A 35 6.16 9.93 2.32
CA SER A 35 5.62 10.36 1.02
C SER A 35 4.92 11.72 1.06
N GLU A 36 4.36 12.12 2.21
CA GLU A 36 3.74 13.42 2.40
C GLU A 36 4.77 14.52 2.75
N ILE A 37 5.96 14.13 3.24
CA ILE A 37 7.04 15.06 3.57
C ILE A 37 7.83 15.45 2.32
N SER A 38 8.13 14.49 1.45
CA SER A 38 9.02 14.70 0.31
C SER A 38 8.63 13.90 -0.91
N GLN A 39 8.34 14.60 -1.99
CA GLN A 39 8.16 14.05 -3.34
C GLN A 39 9.35 13.19 -3.79
N VAL A 40 10.57 13.56 -3.42
CA VAL A 40 11.81 12.84 -3.77
C VAL A 40 11.78 11.41 -3.22
N PHE A 41 11.13 11.17 -2.08
CA PHE A 41 11.00 9.82 -1.53
C PHE A 41 10.26 8.89 -2.52
N GLY A 42 9.10 9.30 -3.01
CA GLY A 42 8.33 8.52 -4.00
C GLY A 42 9.07 8.37 -5.33
N GLU A 43 9.72 9.44 -5.81
CA GLU A 43 10.52 9.39 -7.03
C GLU A 43 11.68 8.40 -6.94
N MET A 44 12.38 8.34 -5.80
CA MET A 44 13.46 7.37 -5.58
C MET A 44 12.95 5.92 -5.57
N ILE A 45 11.77 5.68 -4.97
CA ILE A 45 11.11 4.38 -5.04
C ILE A 45 10.76 4.04 -6.51
N GLY A 46 10.29 5.03 -7.29
CA GLY A 46 10.02 4.85 -8.71
C GLY A 46 11.23 4.42 -9.52
N VAL A 47 12.36 5.11 -9.33
CA VAL A 47 13.66 4.72 -9.94
C VAL A 47 14.06 3.31 -9.52
N TRP A 48 13.89 2.96 -8.23
CA TRP A 48 14.17 1.63 -7.73
C TRP A 48 13.28 0.57 -8.40
N CYS A 49 11.98 0.84 -8.56
CA CYS A 49 11.05 -0.08 -9.22
C CYS A 49 11.44 -0.35 -10.68
N VAL A 50 11.84 0.68 -11.43
CA VAL A 50 12.34 0.51 -12.81
C VAL A 50 13.58 -0.40 -12.83
N ASN A 51 14.56 -0.15 -11.96
CA ASN A 51 15.76 -0.98 -11.88
C ASN A 51 15.46 -2.43 -11.45
N ALA A 52 14.55 -2.62 -10.48
CA ALA A 52 14.11 -3.94 -10.06
C ALA A 52 13.43 -4.71 -11.19
N TRP A 53 12.52 -4.07 -11.92
CA TRP A 53 11.85 -4.62 -13.09
C TRP A 53 12.85 -5.04 -14.18
N MET A 54 13.82 -4.18 -14.50
CA MET A 54 14.91 -4.52 -15.45
C MET A 54 15.72 -5.74 -14.97
N SER A 55 16.04 -5.81 -13.69
CA SER A 55 16.79 -6.90 -13.08
C SER A 55 16.03 -8.23 -13.11
N LEU A 56 14.69 -8.18 -13.15
CA LEU A 56 13.81 -9.35 -13.32
C LEU A 56 13.64 -9.79 -14.78
N GLY A 57 14.35 -9.16 -15.71
CA GLY A 57 14.28 -9.47 -17.14
C GLY A 57 13.17 -8.76 -17.89
N SER A 58 12.71 -7.62 -17.34
CA SER A 58 11.71 -6.74 -17.97
C SER A 58 10.42 -7.46 -18.39
N PRO A 59 9.74 -8.17 -17.47
CA PRO A 59 8.50 -8.87 -17.80
C PRO A 59 7.44 -7.93 -18.33
N SER A 60 6.67 -8.37 -19.34
CA SER A 60 5.57 -7.60 -19.92
C SER A 60 4.41 -8.55 -20.27
N PRO A 61 3.19 -8.36 -19.69
CA PRO A 61 2.88 -7.39 -18.64
C PRO A 61 3.44 -7.77 -17.27
N PHE A 62 3.46 -6.80 -16.33
CA PHE A 62 3.72 -7.05 -14.92
C PHE A 62 2.87 -6.11 -14.04
N ALA A 63 2.58 -6.53 -12.81
CA ALA A 63 1.84 -5.73 -11.85
C ALA A 63 2.77 -4.91 -10.93
N LEU A 64 2.43 -3.64 -10.72
CA LEU A 64 2.97 -2.80 -9.66
C LEU A 64 1.87 -2.58 -8.63
N VAL A 65 2.04 -3.13 -7.44
CA VAL A 65 1.01 -3.14 -6.40
C VAL A 65 1.45 -2.31 -5.21
N GLU A 66 0.62 -1.36 -4.78
CA GLU A 66 0.82 -0.66 -3.51
C GLU A 66 -0.22 -1.10 -2.48
N PHE A 67 0.27 -1.47 -1.28
CA PHE A 67 -0.57 -1.78 -0.13
C PHE A 67 -0.72 -0.56 0.78
N GLY A 68 -1.96 -0.24 1.16
CA GLY A 68 -2.26 0.88 2.03
C GLY A 68 -1.76 2.22 1.47
N PRO A 69 -2.15 2.60 0.24
CA PRO A 69 -1.58 3.75 -0.48
C PRO A 69 -1.94 5.11 0.13
N GLY A 70 -2.69 5.14 1.22
CA GLY A 70 -3.10 6.37 1.88
C GLY A 70 -3.80 7.32 0.90
N ARG A 71 -3.24 8.50 0.68
CA ARG A 71 -3.76 9.48 -0.30
C ARG A 71 -3.31 9.20 -1.74
N GLY A 72 -2.54 8.14 -2.00
CA GLY A 72 -1.98 7.82 -3.30
C GLY A 72 -0.78 8.69 -3.71
N THR A 73 -0.18 9.42 -2.76
CA THR A 73 0.94 10.34 -3.02
C THR A 73 2.18 9.57 -3.45
N LEU A 74 2.50 8.47 -2.77
CA LEU A 74 3.66 7.65 -3.10
C LEU A 74 3.56 7.09 -4.53
N MET A 75 2.42 6.49 -4.91
CA MET A 75 2.24 5.95 -6.26
C MET A 75 2.31 7.05 -7.33
N ALA A 76 1.71 8.23 -7.08
CA ALA A 76 1.77 9.35 -8.02
C ALA A 76 3.20 9.81 -8.29
N ASP A 77 4.02 9.94 -7.24
CA ASP A 77 5.41 10.36 -7.33
C ASP A 77 6.29 9.28 -7.97
N LEU A 78 6.04 8.01 -7.62
CA LEU A 78 6.69 6.84 -8.19
C LEU A 78 6.47 6.78 -9.71
N LEU A 79 5.21 6.86 -10.15
CA LEU A 79 4.87 6.80 -11.58
C LEU A 79 5.43 7.99 -12.36
N ARG A 80 5.48 9.17 -11.75
CA ARG A 80 6.10 10.35 -12.38
C ARG A 80 7.57 10.10 -12.67
N ALA A 81 8.33 9.53 -11.75
CA ALA A 81 9.75 9.19 -11.97
C ALA A 81 9.90 8.03 -12.96
N ALA A 82 9.08 6.98 -12.83
CA ALA A 82 9.08 5.82 -13.71
C ALA A 82 8.75 6.16 -15.17
N ASN A 83 8.03 7.27 -15.42
CA ASN A 83 7.69 7.74 -16.77
C ASN A 83 8.93 8.09 -17.63
N ALA A 84 10.12 8.19 -17.03
CA ALA A 84 11.37 8.28 -17.76
C ALA A 84 11.72 6.99 -18.53
N SER A 85 11.13 5.85 -18.17
CA SER A 85 11.27 4.56 -18.87
C SER A 85 9.97 4.22 -19.62
N THR A 86 9.95 4.49 -20.91
CA THR A 86 8.80 4.18 -21.78
C THR A 86 8.45 2.69 -21.75
N GLU A 87 9.46 1.81 -21.75
CA GLU A 87 9.27 0.36 -21.75
C GLU A 87 8.61 -0.13 -20.48
N PHE A 88 9.02 0.41 -19.32
CA PHE A 88 8.38 0.14 -18.03
C PHE A 88 6.91 0.56 -18.05
N MET A 89 6.63 1.78 -18.51
CA MET A 89 5.27 2.34 -18.56
C MET A 89 4.34 1.60 -19.53
N LEU A 90 4.88 1.01 -20.60
CA LEU A 90 4.10 0.16 -21.52
C LEU A 90 3.82 -1.24 -20.95
N ALA A 91 4.63 -1.71 -20.01
CA ALA A 91 4.53 -3.06 -19.44
C ALA A 91 3.76 -3.09 -18.11
N VAL A 92 3.68 -1.96 -17.38
CA VAL A 92 3.13 -1.91 -16.03
C VAL A 92 1.60 -1.88 -16.01
N GLU A 93 1.00 -2.72 -15.17
CA GLU A 93 -0.38 -2.62 -14.70
C GLU A 93 -0.36 -2.18 -13.22
N VAL A 94 -0.99 -1.05 -12.91
CA VAL A 94 -0.96 -0.46 -11.58
C VAL A 94 -2.16 -0.91 -10.76
N HIS A 95 -1.91 -1.45 -9.58
CA HIS A 95 -2.91 -1.94 -8.66
C HIS A 95 -2.73 -1.32 -7.27
N MET A 96 -3.84 -1.01 -6.63
CA MET A 96 -3.86 -0.50 -5.25
C MET A 96 -4.74 -1.38 -4.38
N VAL A 97 -4.24 -1.80 -3.23
CA VAL A 97 -5.02 -2.54 -2.23
C VAL A 97 -5.38 -1.58 -1.10
N GLU A 98 -6.65 -1.18 -1.07
CA GLU A 98 -7.19 -0.20 -0.14
C GLU A 98 -8.63 -0.57 0.26
N MET A 99 -8.88 -0.69 1.57
CA MET A 99 -10.20 -1.02 2.11
C MET A 99 -11.07 0.22 2.40
N SER A 100 -10.44 1.39 2.59
CA SER A 100 -11.14 2.61 2.93
C SER A 100 -11.77 3.27 1.70
N PRO A 101 -13.11 3.40 1.64
CA PRO A 101 -13.76 4.10 0.54
C PRO A 101 -13.45 5.59 0.50
N VAL A 102 -13.12 6.18 1.66
CA VAL A 102 -12.71 7.59 1.76
C VAL A 102 -11.35 7.78 1.08
N LEU A 103 -10.38 6.90 1.38
CA LEU A 103 -9.05 6.97 0.80
C LEU A 103 -9.06 6.59 -0.68
N GLN A 104 -9.82 5.55 -1.09
CA GLN A 104 -9.99 5.22 -2.50
C GLN A 104 -10.50 6.42 -3.33
N LYS A 105 -11.41 7.22 -2.77
CA LYS A 105 -11.91 8.42 -3.46
C LYS A 105 -10.78 9.43 -3.68
N LEU A 106 -9.96 9.72 -2.66
CA LEU A 106 -8.83 10.64 -2.77
C LEU A 106 -7.78 10.14 -3.77
N GLN A 107 -7.53 8.84 -3.77
CA GLN A 107 -6.62 8.19 -4.72
C GLN A 107 -7.11 8.35 -6.17
N ARG A 108 -8.41 8.16 -6.42
CA ARG A 108 -9.01 8.33 -7.76
C ARG A 108 -8.98 9.78 -8.24
N GLU A 109 -8.99 10.75 -7.34
CA GLU A 109 -8.85 12.18 -7.68
C GLU A 109 -7.40 12.54 -8.06
N LYS A 110 -6.42 11.80 -7.54
CA LYS A 110 -4.98 12.05 -7.75
C LYS A 110 -4.39 11.21 -8.89
N LEU A 111 -4.88 9.98 -9.06
CA LEU A 111 -4.35 9.01 -10.01
C LEU A 111 -5.36 8.80 -11.14
N ASP A 112 -4.85 8.82 -12.36
CA ASP A 112 -5.65 8.66 -13.57
C ASP A 112 -6.22 7.24 -13.78
N ALA A 113 -7.00 7.08 -14.85
CA ALA A 113 -7.82 5.91 -15.20
C ALA A 113 -7.09 4.56 -15.36
N TYR A 114 -5.78 4.52 -15.18
CA TYR A 114 -4.94 3.30 -15.38
C TYR A 114 -4.73 2.46 -14.12
N VAL A 115 -5.36 2.84 -13.01
CA VAL A 115 -5.20 2.14 -11.73
C VAL A 115 -6.39 1.23 -11.48
N THR A 116 -6.12 -0.01 -11.04
CA THR A 116 -7.13 -0.95 -10.56
C THR A 116 -7.11 -1.00 -9.04
N TRP A 117 -8.27 -0.82 -8.40
CA TRP A 117 -8.41 -0.90 -6.94
C TRP A 117 -8.95 -2.25 -6.51
N HIS A 118 -8.40 -2.73 -5.39
CA HIS A 118 -8.74 -4.01 -4.76
C HIS A 118 -9.02 -3.80 -3.28
N ASP A 119 -10.05 -4.47 -2.77
CA ASP A 119 -10.35 -4.49 -1.33
C ASP A 119 -9.55 -5.58 -0.60
N SER A 120 -8.97 -6.54 -1.35
CA SER A 120 -8.20 -7.67 -0.85
C SER A 120 -7.11 -8.07 -1.84
N ILE A 121 -6.05 -8.70 -1.30
CA ILE A 121 -4.97 -9.30 -2.10
C ILE A 121 -5.47 -10.47 -2.97
N ASP A 122 -6.59 -11.10 -2.60
CA ASP A 122 -7.11 -12.29 -3.30
C ASP A 122 -7.60 -11.99 -4.72
N THR A 123 -7.81 -10.72 -5.03
CA THR A 123 -8.28 -10.26 -6.35
C THR A 123 -7.16 -9.75 -7.25
N LEU A 124 -5.92 -9.76 -6.77
CA LEU A 124 -4.76 -9.36 -7.56
C LEU A 124 -4.50 -10.35 -8.71
N PRO A 125 -3.98 -9.86 -9.85
CA PRO A 125 -3.68 -10.71 -10.99
C PRO A 125 -2.51 -11.67 -10.69
N ASN A 126 -2.55 -12.86 -11.31
CA ASN A 126 -1.47 -13.83 -11.20
C ASN A 126 -0.43 -13.59 -12.31
N MET A 127 0.49 -12.65 -12.07
CA MET A 127 1.56 -12.28 -12.99
C MET A 127 2.81 -11.84 -12.21
N PRO A 128 3.98 -11.65 -12.88
CA PRO A 128 5.14 -11.04 -12.23
C PRO A 128 4.76 -9.73 -11.55
N THR A 129 5.14 -9.54 -10.28
CA THR A 129 4.63 -8.43 -9.48
C THR A 129 5.75 -7.78 -8.66
N LEU A 130 5.75 -6.44 -8.65
CA LEU A 130 6.49 -5.64 -7.67
C LEU A 130 5.51 -5.12 -6.62
N PHE A 131 5.82 -5.38 -5.35
CA PHE A 131 5.02 -4.91 -4.22
C PHE A 131 5.70 -3.74 -3.53
N VAL A 132 4.92 -2.70 -3.25
CA VAL A 132 5.31 -1.55 -2.44
C VAL A 132 4.38 -1.48 -1.23
N ALA A 133 4.97 -1.34 -0.03
CA ALA A 133 4.23 -1.18 1.22
C ALA A 133 5.03 -0.24 2.12
N ASN A 134 4.58 1.02 2.23
CA ASN A 134 5.23 2.01 3.08
C ASN A 134 4.37 2.29 4.32
N GLU A 135 4.92 2.09 5.51
CA GLU A 135 4.19 2.30 6.79
C GLU A 135 2.81 1.61 6.81
N PHE A 136 2.76 0.34 6.36
CA PHE A 136 1.51 -0.40 6.19
C PHE A 136 1.33 -1.50 7.23
N PHE A 137 2.39 -2.26 7.54
CA PHE A 137 2.27 -3.46 8.37
C PHE A 137 1.98 -3.16 9.83
N ASP A 138 2.36 -2.01 10.33
CA ASP A 138 2.08 -1.52 11.69
C ASP A 138 0.60 -1.18 11.91
N ALA A 139 -0.16 -0.91 10.84
CA ALA A 139 -1.61 -0.73 10.88
C ALA A 139 -2.40 -2.05 10.79
N LEU A 140 -1.74 -3.18 10.55
CA LEU A 140 -2.43 -4.47 10.44
C LEU A 140 -2.63 -5.12 11.81
N PRO A 141 -3.76 -5.86 11.97
CA PRO A 141 -4.01 -6.64 13.18
C PRO A 141 -2.91 -7.67 13.43
N VAL A 142 -2.32 -7.65 14.63
CA VAL A 142 -1.22 -8.54 15.01
C VAL A 142 -1.65 -9.54 16.07
N LYS A 143 -1.20 -10.80 15.95
CA LYS A 143 -1.32 -11.82 16.99
C LYS A 143 -0.09 -11.79 17.88
N GLN A 144 -0.31 -11.72 19.18
CA GLN A 144 0.77 -11.82 20.17
C GLN A 144 0.86 -13.25 20.69
N PHE A 145 2.08 -13.76 20.79
CA PHE A 145 2.39 -15.07 21.35
C PHE A 145 3.39 -14.92 22.48
N GLU A 146 3.12 -15.58 23.60
CA GLU A 146 4.02 -15.66 24.74
C GLU A 146 4.58 -17.09 24.86
N ILE A 147 5.90 -17.21 24.95
CA ILE A 147 6.54 -18.51 25.26
C ILE A 147 6.66 -18.61 26.76
N GLN A 148 5.85 -19.47 27.39
CA GLN A 148 5.97 -19.80 28.80
C GLN A 148 6.99 -20.94 28.97
N ILE A 149 8.16 -20.62 29.53
CA ILE A 149 9.16 -21.62 29.87
C ILE A 149 8.79 -22.24 31.24
N GLY A 150 8.58 -23.56 31.30
CA GLY A 150 8.56 -24.31 32.55
C GLY A 150 7.22 -24.78 33.13
N ARG A 151 6.15 -24.91 32.32
CA ARG A 151 4.99 -25.73 32.69
C ARG A 151 4.96 -27.01 31.87
N ALA A 152 5.52 -28.09 32.48
CA ALA A 152 5.14 -29.44 32.08
C ALA A 152 3.63 -29.59 32.35
N HIS A 153 2.81 -29.82 31.35
CA HIS A 153 1.46 -30.32 31.56
C HIS A 153 1.60 -31.77 31.98
N VAL A 154 1.23 -32.05 33.24
CA VAL A 154 0.99 -33.41 33.77
C VAL A 154 -0.40 -33.81 33.34
#